data_59e2e92e57262e57e692f1d5b429e7f0
#
_entry.id   59e2e92e57262e57e692f1d5b429e7f0
#
_cell.length_a   1.000
_cell.length_b   1.000
_cell.length_c   1.000
_cell.angle_alpha   90.00
_cell.angle_beta   90.00
_cell.angle_gamma   90.00
#
_symmetry.space_group_name_H-M   'P 1'
#
loop_
_entity.id
_entity.type
_entity.pdbx_description
1 polymer ?
#
loop_
_entity_poly.entity_id
_entity_poly.type
_entity_poly.pdbx_seq_one_letter_code
_entity_poly.pdbx_strand_id
1 'polypeptide(L)'
;MGTRRSKPAAAGEDLAAGLDEVAAANCKRILSGGMARMLAFELTALTPKRITARMTLKPRHMNHNGRVNGGAIMAFADLLGALGAAIHRPAGYRGGTLESKTNFFSAGTGDAIEAVCVPLHVGRTTSVWQTALKDAEGRTIAMVTQTQMALPGAERASAAP
;
A
#
# COMPACT_ATOMS: atom_id res chain seq x y z
N MET A 1 -22.75 -11.08 -21.39
CA MET A 1 -22.62 -11.28 -19.92
C MET A 1 -22.01 -10.01 -19.35
N GLY A 2 -22.84 -9.17 -18.72
CA GLY A 2 -22.42 -7.85 -18.26
C GLY A 2 -21.61 -7.94 -16.97
N THR A 3 -20.39 -7.45 -17.01
CA THR A 3 -19.55 -7.26 -15.83
C THR A 3 -20.17 -6.15 -14.98
N ARG A 4 -20.68 -6.50 -13.81
CA ARG A 4 -21.11 -5.53 -12.79
C ARG A 4 -19.88 -4.70 -12.40
N ARG A 5 -19.82 -3.45 -12.82
CA ARG A 5 -18.95 -2.43 -12.23
C ARG A 5 -19.40 -2.26 -10.78
N SER A 6 -18.54 -2.63 -9.84
CA SER A 6 -18.75 -2.30 -8.43
C SER A 6 -18.76 -0.77 -8.29
N LYS A 7 -19.84 -0.27 -7.70
CA LYS A 7 -20.02 1.15 -7.37
C LYS A 7 -18.85 1.57 -6.45
N PRO A 8 -18.20 2.71 -6.66
CA PRO A 8 -17.21 3.20 -5.69
C PRO A 8 -17.90 3.41 -4.34
N ALA A 9 -17.26 2.94 -3.28
CA ALA A 9 -17.71 3.20 -1.92
C ALA A 9 -17.77 4.71 -1.70
N ALA A 10 -18.83 5.17 -1.03
CA ALA A 10 -19.02 6.58 -0.74
C ALA A 10 -17.84 7.08 0.13
N ALA A 11 -17.29 8.26 -0.23
CA ALA A 11 -16.29 8.94 0.57
C ALA A 11 -16.87 9.18 1.98
N GLY A 12 -16.36 8.46 3.00
CA GLY A 12 -16.81 8.60 4.39
C GLY A 12 -16.99 7.31 5.17
N GLU A 13 -16.93 6.12 4.55
CA GLU A 13 -16.88 4.88 5.32
C GLU A 13 -15.49 4.76 5.98
N ASP A 14 -15.49 4.59 7.31
CA ASP A 14 -14.26 4.32 8.05
C ASP A 14 -13.72 2.95 7.64
N LEU A 15 -12.82 2.92 6.67
CA LEU A 15 -12.17 1.71 6.16
C LEU A 15 -11.40 0.95 7.25
N ALA A 16 -11.16 1.58 8.39
CA ALA A 16 -10.52 0.98 9.57
C ALA A 16 -11.53 0.37 10.55
N ALA A 17 -12.84 0.50 10.33
CA ALA A 17 -13.88 0.02 11.27
C ALA A 17 -13.80 -1.49 11.61
N GLY A 18 -13.11 -2.28 10.78
CA GLY A 18 -12.86 -3.71 11.04
C GLY A 18 -11.50 -4.04 11.64
N LEU A 19 -10.68 -3.04 11.99
CA LEU A 19 -9.36 -3.19 12.57
C LEU A 19 -9.40 -2.91 14.07
N ASP A 20 -8.53 -3.58 14.85
CA ASP A 20 -8.30 -3.18 16.22
C ASP A 20 -7.61 -1.80 16.32
N GLU A 21 -7.62 -1.18 17.51
CA GLU A 21 -7.07 0.16 17.72
C GLU A 21 -5.59 0.28 17.36
N VAL A 22 -4.80 -0.75 17.63
CA VAL A 22 -3.36 -0.76 17.34
C VAL A 22 -3.12 -0.77 15.83
N ALA A 23 -3.82 -1.64 15.11
CA ALA A 23 -3.76 -1.73 13.65
C ALA A 23 -4.22 -0.41 13.00
N ALA A 24 -5.33 0.15 13.45
CA ALA A 24 -5.85 1.42 12.96
C ALA A 24 -4.85 2.57 13.18
N ALA A 25 -4.26 2.69 14.37
CA ALA A 25 -3.24 3.70 14.68
C ALA A 25 -1.98 3.54 13.82
N ASN A 26 -1.52 2.29 13.62
CA ASN A 26 -0.38 1.99 12.76
C ASN A 26 -0.64 2.41 11.31
N CYS A 27 -1.81 2.08 10.75
CA CYS A 27 -2.21 2.46 9.39
C CYS A 27 -2.32 3.97 9.24
N LYS A 28 -2.98 4.66 10.19
CA LYS A 28 -3.12 6.12 10.20
C LYS A 28 -1.75 6.82 10.13
N ARG A 29 -0.75 6.31 10.88
CA ARG A 29 0.60 6.86 10.86
C ARG A 29 1.27 6.73 9.48
N ILE A 30 1.09 5.62 8.78
CA ILE A 30 1.62 5.42 7.41
C ILE A 30 0.93 6.38 6.45
N LEU A 31 -0.40 6.46 6.49
CA LEU A 31 -1.20 7.31 5.60
C LEU A 31 -0.95 8.82 5.82
N SER A 32 -0.54 9.22 7.01
CA SER A 32 -0.14 10.61 7.29
C SER A 32 1.27 10.97 6.80
N GLY A 33 2.05 10.01 6.31
CA GLY A 33 3.41 10.21 5.82
C GLY A 33 3.49 11.06 4.55
N GLY A 34 4.65 11.69 4.31
CA GLY A 34 4.87 12.56 3.17
C GLY A 34 4.66 11.87 1.81
N MET A 35 5.15 10.63 1.68
CA MET A 35 5.01 9.85 0.45
C MET A 35 3.53 9.51 0.16
N ALA A 36 2.76 9.11 1.18
CA ALA A 36 1.33 8.83 1.02
C ALA A 36 0.57 10.08 0.55
N ARG A 37 0.86 11.25 1.14
CA ARG A 37 0.28 12.53 0.71
C ARG A 37 0.72 12.92 -0.71
N MET A 38 1.97 12.67 -1.07
CA MET A 38 2.49 12.97 -2.40
C MET A 38 1.80 12.12 -3.47
N LEU A 39 1.62 10.84 -3.23
CA LEU A 39 0.93 9.94 -4.16
C LEU A 39 -0.57 10.20 -4.21
N ALA A 40 -1.17 10.65 -3.10
CA ALA A 40 -2.59 11.02 -2.99
C ALA A 40 -3.52 9.94 -3.57
N PHE A 41 -3.29 8.69 -3.18
CA PHE A 41 -4.15 7.56 -3.52
C PHE A 41 -5.33 7.44 -2.55
N GLU A 42 -6.36 6.78 -3.00
CA GLU A 42 -7.56 6.47 -2.22
C GLU A 42 -7.58 4.97 -1.90
N LEU A 43 -7.74 4.63 -0.63
CA LEU A 43 -8.03 3.24 -0.24
C LEU A 43 -9.48 2.93 -0.60
N THR A 44 -9.69 1.75 -1.20
CA THR A 44 -11.02 1.22 -1.49
C THR A 44 -11.37 -0.01 -0.65
N ALA A 45 -10.36 -0.66 -0.05
CA ALA A 45 -10.51 -1.64 1.02
C ALA A 45 -9.24 -1.72 1.87
N LEU A 46 -9.42 -1.95 3.17
CA LEU A 46 -8.34 -2.13 4.13
C LEU A 46 -8.71 -3.25 5.10
N THR A 47 -8.21 -4.46 4.84
CA THR A 47 -8.48 -5.65 5.65
C THR A 47 -7.20 -6.45 5.90
N PRO A 48 -7.15 -7.34 6.90
CA PRO A 48 -5.99 -8.21 7.14
C PRO A 48 -5.60 -9.10 5.96
N LYS A 49 -6.53 -9.37 5.05
CA LYS A 49 -6.31 -10.29 3.91
C LYS A 49 -6.19 -9.59 2.57
N ARG A 50 -6.58 -8.32 2.49
CA ARG A 50 -6.62 -7.60 1.21
C ARG A 50 -6.65 -6.10 1.42
N ILE A 51 -5.77 -5.41 0.72
CA ILE A 51 -5.80 -3.95 0.63
C ILE A 51 -6.00 -3.60 -0.84
N THR A 52 -6.95 -2.72 -1.12
CA THR A 52 -7.15 -2.19 -2.47
C THR A 52 -7.13 -0.68 -2.44
N ALA A 53 -6.56 -0.11 -3.49
CA ALA A 53 -6.43 1.34 -3.60
C ALA A 53 -6.44 1.77 -5.06
N ARG A 54 -6.81 3.03 -5.28
CA ARG A 54 -6.79 3.70 -6.57
C ARG A 54 -5.93 4.96 -6.48
N MET A 55 -4.98 5.13 -7.39
CA MET A 55 -4.18 6.34 -7.54
C MET A 55 -4.57 7.04 -8.84
N THR A 56 -5.25 8.18 -8.73
CA THR A 56 -5.51 9.06 -9.87
C THR A 56 -4.19 9.71 -10.30
N LEU A 57 -3.84 9.54 -11.57
CA LEU A 57 -2.57 10.00 -12.11
C LEU A 57 -2.56 11.53 -12.26
N LYS A 58 -1.45 12.14 -11.86
CA LYS A 58 -1.18 13.58 -11.95
C LYS A 58 0.20 13.81 -12.54
N PRO A 59 0.53 14.99 -13.05
CA PRO A 59 1.85 15.27 -13.64
C PRO A 59 3.02 14.87 -12.76
N ARG A 60 2.92 15.01 -11.44
CA ARG A 60 3.96 14.60 -10.48
C ARG A 60 4.23 13.09 -10.43
N HIS A 61 3.32 12.27 -10.96
CA HIS A 61 3.48 10.81 -11.06
C HIS A 61 4.11 10.35 -12.37
N MET A 62 4.34 11.29 -13.29
CA MET A 62 4.84 10.98 -14.63
C MET A 62 6.36 11.13 -14.73
N ASN A 63 6.96 10.39 -15.64
CA ASN A 63 8.34 10.57 -16.04
C ASN A 63 8.45 11.59 -17.20
N HIS A 64 9.68 11.87 -17.65
CA HIS A 64 9.97 12.80 -18.74
C HIS A 64 9.35 12.42 -20.11
N ASN A 65 8.93 11.16 -20.27
CA ASN A 65 8.27 10.68 -21.50
C ASN A 65 6.73 10.71 -21.39
N GLY A 66 6.16 11.32 -20.36
CA GLY A 66 4.71 11.35 -20.14
C GLY A 66 4.10 10.00 -19.77
N ARG A 67 4.91 9.06 -19.28
CA ARG A 67 4.46 7.75 -18.77
C ARG A 67 4.52 7.74 -17.26
N VAL A 68 3.77 6.84 -16.65
CA VAL A 68 3.82 6.69 -15.18
C VAL A 68 5.25 6.33 -14.76
N ASN A 69 5.77 7.09 -13.80
CA ASN A 69 7.11 6.87 -13.28
C ASN A 69 7.17 5.54 -12.52
N GLY A 70 8.18 4.70 -12.82
CA GLY A 70 8.37 3.43 -12.13
C GLY A 70 8.54 3.59 -10.61
N GLY A 71 9.21 4.65 -10.16
CA GLY A 71 9.34 4.98 -8.74
C GLY A 71 8.00 5.29 -8.07
N ALA A 72 7.06 5.94 -8.78
CA ALA A 72 5.71 6.19 -8.27
C ALA A 72 4.92 4.86 -8.12
N ILE A 73 5.05 3.94 -9.08
CA ILE A 73 4.47 2.60 -9.02
C ILE A 73 5.05 1.82 -7.84
N MET A 74 6.38 1.82 -7.67
CA MET A 74 7.06 1.14 -6.56
C MET A 74 6.65 1.72 -5.21
N ALA A 75 6.63 3.04 -5.06
CA ALA A 75 6.24 3.70 -3.82
C ALA A 75 4.77 3.44 -3.47
N PHE A 76 3.88 3.41 -4.46
CA PHE A 76 2.48 3.08 -4.26
C PHE A 76 2.31 1.65 -3.74
N ALA A 77 2.97 0.67 -4.35
CA ALA A 77 2.94 -0.72 -3.90
C ALA A 77 3.58 -0.89 -2.51
N ASP A 78 4.70 -0.19 -2.23
CA ASP A 78 5.39 -0.26 -0.94
C ASP A 78 4.49 0.21 0.20
N LEU A 79 3.75 1.31 0.00
CA LEU A 79 2.78 1.79 1.00
C LEU A 79 1.67 0.78 1.26
N LEU A 80 1.17 0.08 0.24
CA LEU A 80 0.12 -0.93 0.45
C LEU A 80 0.64 -2.15 1.21
N GLY A 81 1.84 -2.63 0.91
CA GLY A 81 2.45 -3.71 1.68
C GLY A 81 2.81 -3.28 3.12
N ALA A 82 3.25 -2.04 3.31
CA ALA A 82 3.48 -1.49 4.64
C ALA A 82 2.17 -1.39 5.45
N LEU A 83 1.04 -1.01 4.83
CA LEU A 83 -0.29 -1.05 5.45
C LEU A 83 -0.68 -2.47 5.84
N GLY A 84 -0.48 -3.43 4.95
CA GLY A 84 -0.73 -4.84 5.24
C GLY A 84 0.07 -5.33 6.44
N ALA A 85 1.37 -5.08 6.46
CA ALA A 85 2.21 -5.44 7.60
C ALA A 85 1.81 -4.70 8.89
N ALA A 86 1.38 -3.43 8.78
CA ALA A 86 0.97 -2.61 9.92
C ALA A 86 -0.29 -3.15 10.62
N ILE A 87 -1.21 -3.76 9.88
CA ILE A 87 -2.42 -4.39 10.43
C ILE A 87 -2.05 -5.55 11.37
N HIS A 88 -1.01 -6.31 11.02
CA HIS A 88 -0.59 -7.48 11.80
C HIS A 88 0.49 -7.17 12.85
N ARG A 89 0.94 -5.91 12.94
CA ARG A 89 2.04 -5.53 13.81
C ARG A 89 1.59 -5.26 15.25
N PRO A 90 2.13 -5.99 16.26
CA PRO A 90 1.79 -5.76 17.65
C PRO A 90 2.12 -4.34 18.15
N ALA A 91 1.47 -3.94 19.22
CA ALA A 91 1.81 -2.70 19.93
C ALA A 91 3.27 -2.71 20.38
N GLY A 92 3.94 -1.55 20.29
CA GLY A 92 5.35 -1.42 20.67
C GLY A 92 6.34 -1.97 19.65
N TYR A 93 5.87 -2.57 18.54
CA TYR A 93 6.75 -3.05 17.47
C TYR A 93 6.99 -1.94 16.42
N ARG A 94 8.19 -1.91 15.86
CA ARG A 94 8.54 -1.13 14.67
C ARG A 94 8.48 -2.02 13.42
N GLY A 95 8.17 -1.43 12.29
CA GLY A 95 8.16 -2.12 11.00
C GLY A 95 9.05 -1.41 9.99
N GLY A 96 9.35 -2.09 8.91
CA GLY A 96 10.08 -1.54 7.77
C GLY A 96 10.13 -2.53 6.62
N THR A 97 10.37 -2.04 5.43
CA THR A 97 10.58 -2.84 4.23
C THR A 97 12.01 -3.35 4.22
N LEU A 98 12.20 -4.67 4.13
CA LEU A 98 13.50 -5.31 3.98
C LEU A 98 13.91 -5.43 2.51
N GLU A 99 12.92 -5.72 1.66
CA GLU A 99 13.13 -5.97 0.24
C GLU A 99 11.84 -5.66 -0.52
N SER A 100 11.99 -5.12 -1.72
CA SER A 100 10.88 -4.88 -2.63
C SER A 100 11.34 -5.13 -4.07
N LYS A 101 10.82 -6.19 -4.67
CA LYS A 101 11.10 -6.56 -6.05
C LYS A 101 9.92 -6.20 -6.93
N THR A 102 10.18 -5.45 -8.00
CA THR A 102 9.18 -5.04 -8.99
C THR A 102 9.47 -5.63 -10.36
N ASN A 103 8.46 -6.23 -10.97
CA ASN A 103 8.46 -6.56 -12.40
C ASN A 103 7.49 -5.60 -13.10
N PHE A 104 8.00 -4.86 -14.08
CA PHE A 104 7.20 -3.99 -14.95
C PHE A 104 6.87 -4.74 -16.24
N PHE A 105 5.60 -4.74 -16.63
CA PHE A 105 5.12 -5.46 -17.81
C PHE A 105 4.73 -4.50 -18.93
N SER A 106 4.18 -3.34 -18.59
CA SER A 106 3.79 -2.32 -19.55
C SER A 106 3.81 -0.92 -18.94
N ALA A 107 3.77 0.10 -19.80
CA ALA A 107 3.77 1.49 -19.37
C ALA A 107 2.42 1.97 -18.74
N GLY A 108 1.39 1.17 -18.87
CA GLY A 108 0.04 1.55 -18.47
C GLY A 108 -0.59 2.63 -19.35
N THR A 109 -1.91 2.72 -19.32
CA THR A 109 -2.71 3.72 -20.02
C THR A 109 -3.79 4.27 -19.10
N GLY A 110 -4.40 5.41 -19.52
CA GLY A 110 -5.49 6.04 -18.79
C GLY A 110 -5.03 6.97 -17.67
N ASP A 111 -5.96 7.33 -16.82
CA ASP A 111 -5.85 8.40 -15.83
C ASP A 111 -5.69 7.90 -14.39
N ALA A 112 -5.65 6.58 -14.19
CA ALA A 112 -5.53 5.99 -12.87
C ALA A 112 -4.81 4.63 -12.89
N ILE A 113 -4.27 4.26 -11.73
CA ILE A 113 -3.77 2.93 -11.43
C ILE A 113 -4.59 2.36 -10.27
N GLU A 114 -5.06 1.14 -10.44
CA GLU A 114 -5.66 0.35 -9.38
C GLU A 114 -4.65 -0.67 -8.86
N ALA A 115 -4.61 -0.83 -7.55
CA ALA A 115 -3.70 -1.77 -6.90
C ALA A 115 -4.45 -2.71 -5.96
N VAL A 116 -4.05 -3.97 -5.98
CA VAL A 116 -4.54 -5.01 -5.09
C VAL A 116 -3.34 -5.65 -4.41
N CYS A 117 -3.25 -5.49 -3.10
CA CYS A 117 -2.21 -6.07 -2.26
C CYS A 117 -2.79 -7.19 -1.40
N VAL A 118 -2.12 -8.34 -1.41
CA VAL A 118 -2.50 -9.53 -0.63
C VAL A 118 -1.29 -10.13 0.08
N PRO A 119 -1.47 -10.74 1.26
CA PRO A 119 -0.39 -11.45 1.92
C PRO A 119 -0.08 -12.77 1.19
N LEU A 120 1.20 -13.05 0.98
CA LEU A 120 1.71 -14.38 0.62
C LEU A 120 2.12 -15.16 1.87
N HIS A 121 2.61 -14.44 2.89
CA HIS A 121 3.02 -14.99 4.17
C HIS A 121 2.88 -13.94 5.26
N VAL A 122 2.39 -14.34 6.43
CA VAL A 122 2.38 -13.50 7.63
C VAL A 122 2.95 -14.33 8.78
N GLY A 123 4.19 -14.01 9.14
CA GLY A 123 4.90 -14.63 10.26
C GLY A 123 5.03 -13.68 11.45
N ARG A 124 5.74 -14.14 12.48
CA ARG A 124 5.89 -13.40 13.74
C ARG A 124 6.76 -12.13 13.60
N THR A 125 7.81 -12.19 12.80
CA THR A 125 8.79 -11.10 12.63
C THR A 125 8.90 -10.59 11.21
N THR A 126 8.38 -11.34 10.25
CA THR A 126 8.37 -10.97 8.83
C THR A 126 7.06 -11.33 8.19
N SER A 127 6.69 -10.58 7.16
CA SER A 127 5.55 -10.89 6.28
C SER A 127 5.92 -10.58 4.83
N VAL A 128 5.34 -11.33 3.90
CA VAL A 128 5.55 -11.16 2.47
C VAL A 128 4.23 -10.78 1.82
N TRP A 129 4.25 -9.71 1.06
CA TRP A 129 3.09 -9.11 0.41
C TRP A 129 3.29 -9.03 -1.08
N GLN A 130 2.23 -9.28 -1.84
CA GLN A 130 2.23 -9.13 -3.28
C GLN A 130 1.19 -8.11 -3.71
N THR A 131 1.62 -7.14 -4.51
CA THR A 131 0.75 -6.09 -5.06
C THR A 131 0.71 -6.21 -6.58
N ALA A 132 -0.47 -6.45 -7.12
CA ALA A 132 -0.75 -6.32 -8.54
C ALA A 132 -1.26 -4.91 -8.85
N LEU A 133 -0.63 -4.25 -9.82
CA LEU A 133 -1.04 -2.91 -10.27
C LEU A 133 -1.60 -3.01 -11.69
N LYS A 134 -2.74 -2.36 -11.89
CA LYS A 134 -3.45 -2.36 -13.18
C LYS A 134 -3.71 -0.95 -13.65
N ASP A 135 -3.72 -0.77 -14.96
CA ASP A 135 -4.14 0.50 -15.57
C ASP A 135 -5.67 0.63 -15.65
N ALA A 136 -6.15 1.76 -16.18
CA ALA A 136 -7.57 2.04 -16.31
C ALA A 136 -8.34 1.05 -17.20
N GLU A 137 -7.65 0.31 -18.05
CA GLU A 137 -8.21 -0.74 -18.91
C GLU A 137 -8.16 -2.13 -18.27
N GLY A 138 -7.67 -2.23 -17.02
CA GLY A 138 -7.60 -3.46 -16.26
C GLY A 138 -6.40 -4.36 -16.62
N ARG A 139 -5.45 -3.87 -17.43
CA ARG A 139 -4.24 -4.61 -17.77
C ARG A 139 -3.24 -4.52 -16.63
N THR A 140 -2.63 -5.64 -16.27
CA THR A 140 -1.57 -5.65 -15.26
C THR A 140 -0.31 -4.97 -15.83
N ILE A 141 0.09 -3.85 -15.21
CA ILE A 141 1.25 -3.05 -15.61
C ILE A 141 2.49 -3.38 -14.80
N ALA A 142 2.31 -3.81 -13.55
CA ALA A 142 3.40 -4.23 -12.69
C ALA A 142 2.93 -5.24 -11.63
N MET A 143 3.88 -6.03 -11.14
CA MET A 143 3.74 -6.90 -9.98
C MET A 143 4.89 -6.60 -9.02
N VAL A 144 4.55 -6.34 -7.77
CA VAL A 144 5.53 -6.07 -6.71
C VAL A 144 5.39 -7.13 -5.63
N THR A 145 6.50 -7.75 -5.26
CA THR A 145 6.59 -8.64 -4.10
C THR A 145 7.56 -8.02 -3.12
N GLN A 146 7.14 -7.88 -1.86
CA GLN A 146 7.97 -7.24 -0.85
C GLN A 146 7.92 -7.96 0.49
N THR A 147 9.04 -7.91 1.20
CA THR A 147 9.19 -8.44 2.55
C THR A 147 9.19 -7.28 3.54
N GLN A 148 8.29 -7.37 4.52
CA GLN A 148 8.15 -6.43 5.61
C GLN A 148 8.63 -7.07 6.91
N MET A 149 9.30 -6.32 7.77
CA MET A 149 9.68 -6.76 9.12
C MET A 149 8.77 -6.16 10.19
N ALA A 150 8.62 -6.88 11.30
CA ALA A 150 8.02 -6.42 12.54
C ALA A 150 8.91 -6.86 13.70
N LEU A 151 9.58 -5.91 14.35
CA LEU A 151 10.50 -6.18 15.45
C LEU A 151 10.10 -5.37 16.68
N PRO A 152 10.34 -5.87 17.90
CA PRO A 152 10.16 -5.06 19.11
C PRO A 152 10.83 -3.71 18.96
N GLY A 153 10.15 -2.63 19.34
CA GLY A 153 10.77 -1.32 19.44
C GLY A 153 11.92 -1.38 20.46
N ALA A 154 13.03 -0.72 20.21
CA ALA A 154 14.00 -0.48 21.26
C ALA A 154 13.28 0.34 22.35
N GLU A 155 13.38 -0.06 23.61
CA GLU A 155 13.08 0.85 24.72
C GLU A 155 13.88 2.12 24.43
N ARG A 156 13.20 3.28 24.40
CA ARG A 156 13.94 4.53 24.39
C ARG A 156 14.73 4.50 25.69
N ALA A 157 16.07 4.34 25.57
CA ALA A 157 16.93 4.70 26.66
C ALA A 157 16.48 6.11 27.06
N SER A 158 15.94 6.25 28.27
CA SER A 158 15.58 7.54 28.81
C SER A 158 16.82 8.41 28.64
N ALA A 159 16.72 9.45 27.81
CA ALA A 159 17.74 10.47 27.81
C ALA A 159 17.81 10.94 29.26
N ALA A 160 18.87 10.56 29.95
CA ALA A 160 19.19 11.12 31.24
C ALA A 160 19.35 12.62 31.07
N PRO A 161 18.90 13.41 32.05
CA PRO A 161 18.89 14.86 31.99
C PRO A 161 20.30 15.46 31.80
#